data_dcbd5ed0344f6853949dfb5d06babc79
#
_entry.id   dcbd5ed0344f6853949dfb5d06babc79
#
_cell.length_a   1.000
_cell.length_b   1.000
_cell.length_c   1.000
_cell.angle_alpha   90.00
_cell.angle_beta   90.00
_cell.angle_gamma   90.00
#
_symmetry.space_group_name_H-M   'P 1'
#
loop_
_entity.id
_entity.type
_entity.pdbx_description
1 polymer ?
#
loop_
_entity_poly.entity_id
_entity_poly.type
_entity_poly.pdbx_seq_one_letter_code
_entity_poly.pdbx_strand_id
1 'polypeptide(L)'
;MKRFAELFGEARHDLLFLHALTGCDSTSRPFGIGKPAAIRKLLTNSLQRKQSRVFLQQNITPAAIIEAGEKSLVNLYGGKQSETLDELRYRLFCSKVAVGTQCIQIHTLPPTSAAAKHHSLRVYYQVQEWVGASQLDATNFGWKLEKGKLVPITCDLPAAPSELLKIIRCECKGNCDSNRCSCFRLGIKCSPGCENCCGTSCSNTPALDLDLGLPAIDVELHPGANTNPESLEEDLNFE
;
A
#
# COMPACT_ATOMS: atom_id res chain seq x y z
N MET A 1 -0.44 -31.78 11.39
CA MET A 1 0.61 -30.87 11.91
C MET A 1 2.00 -31.15 11.33
N LYS A 2 2.48 -32.40 11.18
CA LYS A 2 3.81 -32.69 10.59
C LYS A 2 3.97 -32.12 9.17
N ARG A 3 3.00 -32.37 8.27
CA ARG A 3 3.04 -31.87 6.87
C ARG A 3 3.10 -30.34 6.76
N PHE A 4 2.43 -29.61 7.67
CA PHE A 4 2.49 -28.15 7.73
C PHE A 4 3.89 -27.66 8.14
N ALA A 5 4.50 -28.29 9.15
CA ALA A 5 5.87 -27.98 9.56
C ALA A 5 6.90 -28.30 8.47
N GLU A 6 6.70 -29.35 7.70
CA GLU A 6 7.54 -29.71 6.55
C GLU A 6 7.44 -28.70 5.41
N LEU A 7 6.23 -28.24 5.10
CA LEU A 7 6.00 -27.24 4.01
C LEU A 7 6.54 -25.85 4.34
N PHE A 8 6.35 -25.40 5.58
CA PHE A 8 6.68 -24.02 5.96
C PHE A 8 7.98 -23.90 6.77
N GLY A 9 8.52 -25.00 7.32
CA GLY A 9 9.75 -25.00 8.11
C GLY A 9 9.74 -23.91 9.18
N GLU A 10 10.80 -23.13 9.25
CA GLU A 10 10.94 -21.99 10.16
C GLU A 10 9.93 -20.85 9.87
N ALA A 11 9.47 -20.72 8.61
CA ALA A 11 8.54 -19.66 8.22
C ALA A 11 7.15 -19.81 8.85
N ARG A 12 6.81 -20.98 9.41
CA ARG A 12 5.54 -21.20 10.11
C ARG A 12 5.33 -20.23 11.28
N HIS A 13 6.41 -19.84 11.95
CA HIS A 13 6.36 -18.90 13.07
C HIS A 13 6.00 -17.48 12.64
N ASP A 14 6.26 -17.15 11.37
CA ASP A 14 6.04 -15.83 10.81
C ASP A 14 4.63 -15.67 10.21
N LEU A 15 3.82 -16.75 10.17
CA LEU A 15 2.50 -16.73 9.53
C LEU A 15 1.49 -15.83 10.25
N LEU A 16 1.55 -15.72 11.57
CA LEU A 16 0.69 -14.83 12.35
C LEU A 16 0.91 -13.38 11.94
N PHE A 17 2.18 -12.97 11.87
CA PHE A 17 2.54 -11.65 11.35
C PHE A 17 2.01 -11.43 9.95
N LEU A 18 2.24 -12.38 9.05
CA LEU A 18 1.81 -12.26 7.67
C LEU A 18 0.29 -12.16 7.55
N HIS A 19 -0.43 -12.95 8.34
CA HIS A 19 -1.89 -12.91 8.38
C HIS A 19 -2.40 -11.56 8.83
N ALA A 20 -1.83 -10.99 9.91
CA ALA A 20 -2.18 -9.66 10.39
C ALA A 20 -1.79 -8.56 9.38
N LEU A 21 -0.57 -8.63 8.79
CA LEU A 21 -0.09 -7.61 7.86
C LEU A 21 -0.90 -7.53 6.58
N THR A 22 -1.36 -8.68 6.06
CA THR A 22 -2.13 -8.75 4.81
C THR A 22 -3.64 -8.60 5.01
N GLY A 23 -4.07 -8.36 6.23
CA GLY A 23 -5.46 -8.14 6.60
C GLY A 23 -6.13 -9.32 7.29
N CYS A 24 -6.71 -9.04 8.44
CA CYS A 24 -7.56 -9.91 9.24
C CYS A 24 -8.74 -9.09 9.78
N ASP A 25 -9.50 -9.63 10.74
CA ASP A 25 -10.70 -8.96 11.28
C ASP A 25 -10.41 -7.60 11.93
N SER A 26 -9.19 -7.41 12.46
CA SER A 26 -8.77 -6.19 13.15
C SER A 26 -7.84 -5.29 12.34
N THR A 27 -7.30 -5.76 11.22
CA THR A 27 -6.32 -5.03 10.42
C THR A 27 -6.73 -4.92 8.96
N SER A 28 -6.40 -3.79 8.34
CA SER A 28 -6.75 -3.51 6.95
C SER A 28 -5.95 -4.37 5.98
N ARG A 29 -6.57 -4.75 4.85
CA ARG A 29 -5.88 -5.40 3.74
C ARG A 29 -5.21 -4.36 2.85
N PRO A 30 -3.87 -4.41 2.63
CA PRO A 30 -3.20 -3.59 1.63
C PRO A 30 -3.69 -3.93 0.22
N PHE A 31 -3.95 -2.91 -0.61
CA PHE A 31 -4.45 -3.11 -1.96
C PHE A 31 -3.46 -3.95 -2.80
N GLY A 32 -3.98 -4.90 -3.55
CA GLY A 32 -3.17 -5.75 -4.44
C GLY A 32 -2.28 -6.78 -3.75
N ILE A 33 -2.23 -6.79 -2.41
CA ILE A 33 -1.43 -7.76 -1.65
C ILE A 33 -2.34 -8.88 -1.13
N GLY A 34 -2.23 -10.05 -1.75
CA GLY A 34 -2.92 -11.26 -1.31
C GLY A 34 -2.02 -12.14 -0.45
N LYS A 35 -2.64 -12.95 0.43
CA LYS A 35 -1.92 -13.91 1.30
C LYS A 35 -0.98 -14.85 0.52
N PRO A 36 -1.37 -15.44 -0.63
CA PRO A 36 -0.47 -16.33 -1.38
C PRO A 36 0.82 -15.64 -1.88
N ALA A 37 0.70 -14.41 -2.39
CA ALA A 37 1.86 -13.64 -2.82
C ALA A 37 2.79 -13.26 -1.66
N ALA A 38 2.20 -12.89 -0.53
CA ALA A 38 2.94 -12.55 0.68
C ALA A 38 3.66 -13.78 1.27
N ILE A 39 3.03 -14.96 1.26
CA ILE A 39 3.65 -16.23 1.69
C ILE A 39 4.84 -16.56 0.79
N ARG A 40 4.71 -16.47 -0.52
CA ARG A 40 5.83 -16.71 -1.45
C ARG A 40 7.02 -15.79 -1.12
N LYS A 41 6.77 -14.49 -0.91
CA LYS A 41 7.83 -13.55 -0.52
C LYS A 41 8.46 -13.87 0.84
N LEU A 42 7.67 -14.32 1.81
CA LEU A 42 8.17 -14.75 3.10
C LEU A 42 9.12 -15.95 2.96
N LEU A 43 8.76 -16.93 2.13
CA LEU A 43 9.56 -18.14 1.92
C LEU A 43 10.87 -17.88 1.17
N THR A 44 10.86 -16.96 0.22
CA THR A 44 12.00 -16.68 -0.68
C THR A 44 12.91 -15.54 -0.19
N ASN A 45 12.44 -14.68 0.72
CA ASN A 45 13.15 -13.48 1.11
C ASN A 45 13.49 -13.50 2.61
N SER A 46 14.79 -13.67 2.92
CA SER A 46 15.31 -13.70 4.30
C SER A 46 15.08 -12.39 5.06
N LEU A 47 15.05 -11.25 4.36
CA LEU A 47 14.78 -9.93 4.96
C LEU A 47 13.33 -9.83 5.41
N GLN A 48 12.39 -10.37 4.64
CA GLN A 48 10.99 -10.42 5.06
C GLN A 48 10.84 -11.21 6.36
N ARG A 49 11.55 -12.33 6.50
CA ARG A 49 11.58 -13.11 7.75
C ARG A 49 12.26 -12.37 8.91
N LYS A 50 13.29 -11.59 8.62
CA LYS A 50 13.93 -10.73 9.66
C LYS A 50 12.94 -9.70 10.20
N GLN A 51 12.16 -9.06 9.33
CA GLN A 51 11.16 -8.07 9.74
C GLN A 51 10.00 -8.72 10.52
N SER A 52 9.49 -9.87 10.08
CA SER A 52 8.41 -10.58 10.76
C SER A 52 8.74 -10.95 12.21
N ARG A 53 9.99 -11.32 12.48
CA ARG A 53 10.46 -11.69 13.83
C ARG A 53 10.35 -10.56 14.85
N VAL A 54 10.41 -9.30 14.41
CA VAL A 54 10.18 -8.13 15.29
C VAL A 54 8.77 -8.18 15.89
N PHE A 55 7.78 -8.62 15.12
CA PHE A 55 6.39 -8.69 15.55
C PHE A 55 6.09 -9.84 16.52
N LEU A 56 6.97 -10.83 16.60
CA LEU A 56 6.86 -11.96 17.54
C LEU A 56 7.55 -11.67 18.89
N GLN A 57 8.39 -10.66 18.96
CA GLN A 57 9.10 -10.30 20.18
C GLN A 57 8.23 -9.43 21.09
N GLN A 58 8.38 -9.62 22.39
CA GLN A 58 7.76 -8.77 23.40
C GLN A 58 8.62 -7.54 23.69
N ASN A 59 8.01 -6.50 24.21
CA ASN A 59 8.69 -5.27 24.66
C ASN A 59 9.52 -4.54 23.59
N ILE A 60 9.09 -4.63 22.34
CA ILE A 60 9.71 -3.91 21.22
C ILE A 60 9.25 -2.45 21.22
N THR A 61 10.16 -1.55 20.87
CA THR A 61 9.83 -0.13 20.77
C THR A 61 8.89 0.15 19.60
N PRO A 62 7.94 1.10 19.71
CA PRO A 62 7.08 1.50 18.59
C PRO A 62 7.87 1.87 17.33
N ALA A 63 9.02 2.51 17.47
CA ALA A 63 9.88 2.86 16.34
C ALA A 63 10.38 1.63 15.56
N ALA A 64 10.82 0.58 16.25
CA ALA A 64 11.28 -0.66 15.62
C ALA A 64 10.11 -1.41 14.94
N ILE A 65 8.91 -1.39 15.52
CA ILE A 65 7.70 -1.97 14.92
C ILE A 65 7.35 -1.25 13.62
N ILE A 66 7.35 0.09 13.64
CA ILE A 66 7.03 0.94 12.50
C ILE A 66 8.02 0.69 11.36
N GLU A 67 9.31 0.71 11.67
CA GLU A 67 10.37 0.46 10.69
C GLU A 67 10.25 -0.93 10.06
N ALA A 68 10.08 -1.96 10.87
CA ALA A 68 9.93 -3.33 10.38
C ALA A 68 8.68 -3.52 9.51
N GLY A 69 7.57 -2.91 9.90
CA GLY A 69 6.33 -2.95 9.14
C GLY A 69 6.42 -2.21 7.81
N GLU A 70 7.04 -1.03 7.80
CA GLU A 70 7.25 -0.27 6.57
C GLU A 70 8.15 -1.03 5.59
N LYS A 71 9.29 -1.55 6.05
CA LYS A 71 10.18 -2.37 5.22
C LYS A 71 9.50 -3.62 4.67
N SER A 72 8.63 -4.25 5.47
CA SER A 72 7.84 -5.39 5.00
C SER A 72 6.87 -5.01 3.89
N LEU A 73 6.18 -3.89 4.02
CA LEU A 73 5.25 -3.39 3.00
C LEU A 73 6.01 -2.96 1.74
N VAL A 74 7.12 -2.22 1.86
CA VAL A 74 8.00 -1.86 0.73
C VAL A 74 8.39 -3.12 -0.06
N ASN A 75 8.85 -4.16 0.63
CA ASN A 75 9.20 -5.43 -0.02
C ASN A 75 7.98 -6.08 -0.69
N LEU A 76 6.80 -6.11 -0.04
CA LEU A 76 5.59 -6.68 -0.63
C LEU A 76 5.15 -5.97 -1.91
N TYR A 77 5.34 -4.66 -1.98
CA TYR A 77 5.06 -3.86 -3.17
C TYR A 77 6.20 -3.83 -4.21
N GLY A 78 7.30 -4.57 -3.99
CA GLY A 78 8.43 -4.65 -4.91
C GLY A 78 9.34 -3.42 -4.90
N GLY A 79 9.38 -2.70 -3.78
CA GLY A 79 10.30 -1.59 -3.56
C GLY A 79 11.71 -2.04 -3.22
N LYS A 80 12.64 -1.09 -3.28
CA LYS A 80 14.04 -1.28 -2.87
C LYS A 80 14.17 -1.18 -1.35
N GLN A 81 15.18 -1.81 -0.77
CA GLN A 81 15.40 -1.78 0.69
C GLN A 81 15.67 -0.38 1.27
N SER A 82 16.23 0.49 0.45
CA SER A 82 16.54 1.88 0.82
C SER A 82 15.35 2.82 0.67
N GLU A 83 14.25 2.39 0.03
CA GLU A 83 13.07 3.22 -0.17
C GLU A 83 12.17 3.23 1.07
N THR A 84 11.54 4.36 1.31
CA THR A 84 10.34 4.49 2.14
C THR A 84 9.08 4.15 1.33
N LEU A 85 7.95 3.96 1.99
CA LEU A 85 6.67 3.77 1.26
C LEU A 85 6.26 5.03 0.49
N ASP A 86 6.59 6.22 0.99
CA ASP A 86 6.27 7.47 0.30
C ASP A 86 7.09 7.62 -0.98
N GLU A 87 8.38 7.30 -0.96
CA GLU A 87 9.25 7.28 -2.16
C GLU A 87 8.80 6.23 -3.17
N LEU A 88 8.51 5.01 -2.71
CA LEU A 88 7.98 3.94 -3.56
C LEU A 88 6.64 4.35 -4.20
N ARG A 89 5.73 4.89 -3.40
CA ARG A 89 4.43 5.38 -3.85
C ARG A 89 4.58 6.46 -4.92
N TYR A 90 5.46 7.42 -4.70
CA TYR A 90 5.75 8.49 -5.66
C TYR A 90 6.33 7.94 -6.96
N ARG A 91 7.33 7.05 -6.89
CA ARG A 91 7.93 6.40 -8.05
C ARG A 91 6.91 5.62 -8.87
N LEU A 92 6.05 4.84 -8.22
CA LEU A 92 5.00 4.09 -8.89
C LEU A 92 3.92 5.00 -9.50
N PHE A 93 3.61 6.12 -8.84
CA PHE A 93 2.73 7.14 -9.40
C PHE A 93 3.32 7.73 -10.67
N CYS A 94 4.58 8.19 -10.63
CA CYS A 94 5.28 8.74 -11.80
C CYS A 94 5.34 7.73 -12.96
N SER A 95 5.64 6.47 -12.67
CA SER A 95 5.65 5.41 -13.69
C SER A 95 4.29 5.24 -14.36
N LYS A 96 3.20 5.28 -13.59
CA LYS A 96 1.84 5.19 -14.14
C LYS A 96 1.46 6.45 -14.95
N VAL A 97 1.90 7.63 -14.52
CA VAL A 97 1.71 8.88 -15.29
C VAL A 97 2.45 8.81 -16.62
N ALA A 98 3.69 8.34 -16.62
CA ALA A 98 4.52 8.25 -17.84
C ALA A 98 3.94 7.29 -18.88
N VAL A 99 3.29 6.21 -18.47
CA VAL A 99 2.60 5.25 -19.37
C VAL A 99 1.29 5.82 -19.96
N GLY A 100 0.68 6.79 -19.35
CA GLY A 100 -0.12 7.87 -19.88
C GLY A 100 -1.47 7.58 -20.52
N THR A 101 -2.14 6.45 -20.31
CA THR A 101 -3.41 6.17 -21.00
C THR A 101 -4.66 6.12 -20.13
N GLN A 102 -4.53 6.13 -18.81
CA GLN A 102 -5.69 5.98 -17.91
C GLN A 102 -5.57 6.85 -16.66
N CYS A 103 -6.73 7.22 -16.11
CA CYS A 103 -6.83 7.87 -14.82
C CYS A 103 -6.18 7.02 -13.73
N ILE A 104 -5.20 7.58 -13.01
CA ILE A 104 -4.50 6.86 -11.96
C ILE A 104 -5.41 6.74 -10.75
N GLN A 105 -5.81 5.52 -10.47
CA GLN A 105 -6.56 5.22 -9.26
C GLN A 105 -5.61 5.21 -8.05
N ILE A 106 -5.62 6.28 -7.28
CA ILE A 106 -4.69 6.53 -6.17
C ILE A 106 -4.73 5.41 -5.11
N HIS A 107 -5.89 4.76 -4.93
CA HIS A 107 -6.06 3.65 -3.98
C HIS A 107 -5.30 2.39 -4.40
N THR A 108 -4.86 2.28 -5.67
CA THR A 108 -4.05 1.15 -6.16
C THR A 108 -2.56 1.29 -5.85
N LEU A 109 -2.14 2.45 -5.37
CA LEU A 109 -0.76 2.70 -4.95
C LEU A 109 -0.51 2.14 -3.54
N PRO A 110 0.75 1.88 -3.17
CA PRO A 110 1.11 1.54 -1.80
C PRO A 110 0.55 2.56 -0.79
N PRO A 111 0.31 2.19 0.46
CA PRO A 111 -0.05 3.15 1.50
C PRO A 111 1.07 4.18 1.69
N THR A 112 0.74 5.32 2.28
CA THR A 112 1.77 6.28 2.75
C THR A 112 2.49 5.72 3.97
N SER A 113 3.74 6.20 4.22
CA SER A 113 4.49 5.86 5.44
C SER A 113 3.70 6.19 6.71
N ALA A 114 2.97 7.30 6.72
CA ALA A 114 2.12 7.69 7.85
C ALA A 114 0.94 6.73 8.08
N ALA A 115 0.30 6.22 7.03
CA ALA A 115 -0.75 5.21 7.16
C ALA A 115 -0.19 3.85 7.58
N ALA A 116 0.97 3.46 7.02
CA ALA A 116 1.66 2.23 7.34
C ALA A 116 2.14 2.17 8.80
N LYS A 117 2.52 3.31 9.39
CA LYS A 117 2.85 3.44 10.80
C LYS A 117 1.75 2.86 11.69
N HIS A 118 0.53 3.35 11.55
CA HIS A 118 -0.60 2.90 12.38
C HIS A 118 -1.04 1.49 12.04
N HIS A 119 -0.94 1.09 10.78
CA HIS A 119 -1.19 -0.28 10.37
C HIS A 119 -0.20 -1.24 11.04
N SER A 120 1.09 -0.95 11.02
CA SER A 120 2.14 -1.76 11.64
C SER A 120 1.96 -1.91 13.14
N LEU A 121 1.61 -0.84 13.83
CA LEU A 121 1.30 -0.89 15.26
C LEU A 121 0.11 -1.80 15.56
N ARG A 122 -0.97 -1.73 14.77
CA ARG A 122 -2.13 -2.63 14.92
C ARG A 122 -1.78 -4.09 14.61
N VAL A 123 -0.93 -4.32 13.61
CA VAL A 123 -0.41 -5.65 13.29
C VAL A 123 0.35 -6.23 14.48
N TYR A 124 1.24 -5.44 15.09
CA TYR A 124 1.97 -5.87 16.27
C TYR A 124 1.01 -6.20 17.42
N TYR A 125 0.10 -5.31 17.75
CA TYR A 125 -0.91 -5.52 18.80
C TYR A 125 -1.65 -6.85 18.57
N GLN A 126 -2.13 -7.08 17.35
CA GLN A 126 -2.89 -8.29 17.00
C GLN A 126 -2.05 -9.56 17.11
N VAL A 127 -0.78 -9.52 16.69
CA VAL A 127 0.12 -10.66 16.83
C VAL A 127 0.38 -10.97 18.30
N GLN A 128 0.62 -9.95 19.14
CA GLN A 128 0.84 -10.13 20.56
C GLN A 128 -0.39 -10.71 21.28
N GLU A 129 -1.61 -10.30 20.90
CA GLU A 129 -2.86 -10.90 21.39
C GLU A 129 -2.93 -12.40 21.05
N TRP A 130 -2.57 -12.78 19.82
CA TRP A 130 -2.61 -14.18 19.40
C TRP A 130 -1.54 -15.06 20.06
N VAL A 131 -0.38 -14.50 20.40
CA VAL A 131 0.67 -15.26 21.11
C VAL A 131 0.49 -15.26 22.63
N GLY A 132 -0.55 -14.61 23.13
CA GLY A 132 -0.88 -14.58 24.56
C GLY A 132 0.08 -13.72 25.38
N ALA A 133 0.67 -12.69 24.76
CA ALA A 133 1.49 -11.73 25.47
C ALA A 133 0.66 -10.90 26.47
N SER A 134 1.33 -10.37 27.48
CA SER A 134 0.71 -9.55 28.53
C SER A 134 -0.17 -8.44 27.96
N GLN A 135 -1.21 -8.06 28.72
CA GLN A 135 -2.19 -7.03 28.38
C GLN A 135 -1.54 -5.74 27.88
N LEU A 136 -1.60 -5.51 26.57
CA LEU A 136 -1.17 -4.28 25.94
C LEU A 136 -2.35 -3.31 25.86
N ASP A 137 -2.08 -2.01 26.06
CA ASP A 137 -3.09 -0.99 25.81
C ASP A 137 -3.17 -0.69 24.31
N ALA A 138 -4.28 -1.06 23.68
CA ALA A 138 -4.52 -0.85 22.25
C ALA A 138 -4.32 0.61 21.81
N THR A 139 -4.56 1.58 22.69
CA THR A 139 -4.42 3.01 22.36
C THR A 139 -2.98 3.41 22.04
N ASN A 140 -1.99 2.65 22.51
CA ASN A 140 -0.59 2.83 22.17
C ASN A 140 -0.20 2.18 20.84
N PHE A 141 -1.10 1.39 20.24
CA PHE A 141 -0.83 0.59 19.05
C PHE A 141 -1.79 0.89 17.89
N GLY A 142 -1.94 2.17 17.55
CA GLY A 142 -2.67 2.61 16.36
C GLY A 142 -4.19 2.58 16.49
N TRP A 143 -4.70 2.49 17.72
CA TRP A 143 -6.12 2.63 18.04
C TRP A 143 -6.35 3.88 18.88
N LYS A 144 -7.55 4.43 18.84
CA LYS A 144 -8.05 5.49 19.72
C LYS A 144 -9.41 5.12 20.28
N LEU A 145 -9.73 5.66 21.42
CA LEU A 145 -11.03 5.46 22.04
C LEU A 145 -11.97 6.60 21.63
N GLU A 146 -13.05 6.28 20.91
CA GLU A 146 -14.11 7.23 20.57
C GLU A 146 -15.45 6.70 21.09
N LYS A 147 -16.10 7.48 21.95
CA LYS A 147 -17.41 7.11 22.55
C LYS A 147 -17.43 5.70 23.13
N GLY A 148 -16.35 5.32 23.83
CA GLY A 148 -16.22 4.01 24.46
C GLY A 148 -15.92 2.84 23.51
N LYS A 149 -15.63 3.10 22.24
CA LYS A 149 -15.26 2.08 21.25
C LYS A 149 -13.84 2.33 20.72
N LEU A 150 -13.09 1.26 20.50
CA LEU A 150 -11.81 1.32 19.82
C LEU A 150 -12.03 1.58 18.33
N VAL A 151 -11.43 2.66 17.84
CA VAL A 151 -11.47 3.06 16.43
C VAL A 151 -10.03 3.11 15.89
N PRO A 152 -9.75 2.59 14.70
CA PRO A 152 -8.40 2.63 14.15
C PRO A 152 -8.00 4.07 13.79
N ILE A 153 -6.76 4.45 14.14
CA ILE A 153 -6.13 5.65 13.61
C ILE A 153 -5.66 5.32 12.19
N THR A 154 -6.19 6.04 11.20
CA THR A 154 -5.89 5.77 9.80
C THR A 154 -4.61 6.46 9.35
N CYS A 155 -4.43 7.72 9.71
CA CYS A 155 -3.27 8.53 9.38
C CYS A 155 -3.22 9.75 10.32
N ASP A 156 -2.01 10.21 10.66
CA ASP A 156 -1.80 11.44 11.44
C ASP A 156 -1.77 12.69 10.54
N LEU A 157 -1.51 12.50 9.25
CA LEU A 157 -1.38 13.58 8.28
C LEU A 157 -2.70 13.81 7.53
N PRO A 158 -2.99 15.06 7.14
CA PRO A 158 -4.09 15.36 6.24
C PRO A 158 -3.84 14.69 4.88
N ALA A 159 -4.89 14.56 4.07
CA ALA A 159 -4.83 13.93 2.75
C ALA A 159 -3.80 14.58 1.81
N ALA A 160 -3.54 15.87 1.97
CA ALA A 160 -2.49 16.64 1.31
C ALA A 160 -2.19 17.90 2.11
N PRO A 161 -1.04 18.58 1.89
CA PRO A 161 -0.80 19.92 2.39
C PRO A 161 -1.94 20.88 2.02
N SER A 162 -2.23 21.86 2.90
CA SER A 162 -3.36 22.77 2.72
C SER A 162 -3.30 23.56 1.42
N GLU A 163 -2.08 23.87 0.94
CA GLU A 163 -1.84 24.53 -0.33
C GLU A 163 -2.25 23.64 -1.51
N LEU A 164 -1.94 22.35 -1.45
CA LEU A 164 -2.32 21.39 -2.49
C LEU A 164 -3.83 21.08 -2.48
N LEU A 165 -4.48 21.14 -1.33
CA LEU A 165 -5.93 20.98 -1.24
C LEU A 165 -6.70 22.16 -1.88
N LYS A 166 -6.03 23.29 -2.05
CA LYS A 166 -6.54 24.46 -2.79
C LYS A 166 -6.31 24.35 -4.30
N ILE A 167 -5.52 23.38 -4.77
CA ILE A 167 -5.31 23.16 -6.19
C ILE A 167 -6.63 22.78 -6.84
N ILE A 168 -7.00 23.58 -7.82
CA ILE A 168 -8.25 23.43 -8.52
C ILE A 168 -8.20 22.19 -9.41
N ARG A 169 -9.20 21.38 -9.25
CA ARG A 169 -9.51 20.24 -10.09
C ARG A 169 -10.91 20.39 -10.65
N CYS A 170 -11.21 19.80 -11.79
CA CYS A 170 -12.56 19.76 -12.30
C CYS A 170 -13.19 18.36 -12.12
N GLU A 171 -14.53 18.36 -12.10
CA GLU A 171 -15.37 17.15 -12.05
C GLU A 171 -16.17 16.97 -13.35
N CYS A 172 -15.69 17.58 -14.44
CA CYS A 172 -16.37 17.55 -15.73
C CYS A 172 -16.45 16.14 -16.30
N LYS A 173 -17.64 15.72 -16.73
CA LYS A 173 -17.89 14.43 -17.39
C LYS A 173 -17.66 14.45 -18.91
N GLY A 174 -17.25 15.57 -19.47
CA GLY A 174 -17.06 15.77 -20.91
C GLY A 174 -15.93 16.76 -21.20
N ASN A 175 -16.00 17.44 -22.37
CA ASN A 175 -15.03 18.42 -22.77
C ASN A 175 -14.83 19.52 -21.73
N CYS A 176 -13.57 19.87 -21.45
CA CYS A 176 -13.19 20.90 -20.51
C CYS A 176 -12.83 22.21 -21.25
N ASP A 177 -13.61 22.60 -22.25
CA ASP A 177 -13.39 23.72 -23.17
C ASP A 177 -14.19 24.98 -22.85
N SER A 178 -14.89 24.99 -21.74
CA SER A 178 -15.76 26.09 -21.35
C SER A 178 -15.60 26.48 -19.87
N ASN A 179 -16.17 27.61 -19.49
CA ASN A 179 -16.17 28.11 -18.10
C ASN A 179 -16.91 27.20 -17.11
N ARG A 180 -17.57 26.13 -17.56
CA ARG A 180 -18.12 25.08 -16.68
C ARG A 180 -16.99 24.24 -16.06
N CYS A 181 -15.87 24.11 -16.73
CA CYS A 181 -14.69 23.49 -16.19
C CYS A 181 -13.96 24.45 -15.24
N SER A 182 -13.77 24.07 -13.98
CA SER A 182 -13.06 24.88 -12.99
C SER A 182 -11.60 25.13 -13.40
N CYS A 183 -10.93 24.16 -14.01
CA CYS A 183 -9.58 24.32 -14.51
C CYS A 183 -9.53 25.34 -15.66
N PHE A 184 -10.38 25.17 -16.68
CA PHE A 184 -10.45 26.08 -17.83
C PHE A 184 -10.78 27.52 -17.40
N ARG A 185 -11.78 27.69 -16.55
CA ARG A 185 -12.21 29.00 -16.02
C ARG A 185 -11.08 29.77 -15.35
N LEU A 186 -10.12 29.08 -14.77
CA LEU A 186 -8.98 29.64 -14.05
C LEU A 186 -7.71 29.67 -14.90
N GLY A 187 -7.81 29.35 -16.19
CA GLY A 187 -6.70 29.40 -17.12
C GLY A 187 -5.62 28.33 -16.89
N ILE A 188 -5.95 27.28 -16.11
CA ILE A 188 -5.04 26.16 -15.88
C ILE A 188 -5.43 24.94 -16.70
N LYS A 189 -4.45 24.13 -17.06
CA LYS A 189 -4.69 22.85 -17.72
C LYS A 189 -5.25 21.81 -16.76
N CYS A 190 -6.08 20.89 -17.27
CA CYS A 190 -6.52 19.75 -16.51
C CYS A 190 -5.33 18.84 -16.16
N SER A 191 -5.34 18.27 -14.97
CA SER A 191 -4.27 17.41 -14.45
C SER A 191 -4.77 16.00 -14.18
N PRO A 192 -3.87 15.03 -13.93
CA PRO A 192 -4.25 13.69 -13.48
C PRO A 192 -5.10 13.65 -12.20
N GLY A 193 -5.16 14.77 -11.45
CA GLY A 193 -6.02 14.93 -10.28
C GLY A 193 -7.48 15.28 -10.60
N CYS A 194 -7.83 15.60 -11.85
CA CYS A 194 -9.20 15.86 -12.24
C CYS A 194 -10.00 14.56 -12.27
N GLU A 195 -11.24 14.60 -11.76
CA GLU A 195 -11.99 13.40 -11.39
C GLU A 195 -12.35 12.49 -12.57
N ASN A 196 -12.78 13.06 -13.69
CA ASN A 196 -13.23 12.28 -14.85
C ASN A 196 -12.27 12.36 -16.03
N CYS A 197 -11.75 13.54 -16.35
CA CYS A 197 -10.89 13.71 -17.53
C CYS A 197 -9.43 13.35 -17.27
N CYS A 198 -9.01 13.34 -16.00
CA CYS A 198 -7.64 13.01 -15.56
C CYS A 198 -6.54 13.74 -16.33
N GLY A 199 -6.85 14.90 -16.94
CA GLY A 199 -5.92 15.66 -17.76
C GLY A 199 -5.51 14.99 -19.09
N THR A 200 -6.15 13.88 -19.47
CA THR A 200 -5.77 13.12 -20.67
C THR A 200 -6.90 13.00 -21.69
N SER A 201 -8.16 13.03 -21.24
CA SER A 201 -9.33 12.76 -22.08
C SER A 201 -10.20 14.00 -22.37
N CYS A 202 -9.64 15.22 -22.28
CA CYS A 202 -10.38 16.45 -22.54
C CYS A 202 -9.57 17.44 -23.37
N SER A 203 -10.24 18.44 -23.94
CA SER A 203 -9.61 19.49 -24.75
C SER A 203 -8.73 20.48 -23.96
N ASN A 204 -8.83 20.49 -22.63
CA ASN A 204 -7.99 21.32 -21.76
C ASN A 204 -6.77 20.55 -21.20
N THR A 205 -6.26 19.60 -21.96
CA THR A 205 -5.04 18.83 -21.63
C THR A 205 -3.78 19.65 -21.80
N PRO A 206 -2.71 19.47 -20.99
CA PRO A 206 -1.39 19.99 -21.33
C PRO A 206 -0.92 19.44 -22.68
N ALA A 207 -0.30 20.27 -23.51
CA ALA A 207 0.43 19.75 -24.66
C ALA A 207 1.50 18.77 -24.12
N LEU A 208 1.58 17.57 -24.71
CA LEU A 208 2.69 16.66 -24.44
C LEU A 208 3.94 17.24 -25.10
N ASP A 209 4.70 18.05 -24.36
CA ASP A 209 6.08 18.36 -24.73
C ASP A 209 6.88 17.06 -24.51
N LEU A 210 7.11 16.34 -25.61
CA LEU A 210 7.90 15.10 -25.66
C LEU A 210 9.39 15.32 -25.40
N ASP A 211 9.80 16.49 -24.91
CA ASP A 211 11.20 16.88 -24.71
C ASP A 211 11.55 17.13 -23.24
N LEU A 212 10.97 16.35 -22.33
CA LEU A 212 11.52 16.22 -21.00
C LEU A 212 12.48 15.03 -21.01
N GLY A 213 13.77 15.33 -21.19
CA GLY A 213 14.88 14.39 -21.04
C GLY A 213 14.91 13.79 -19.62
N LEU A 214 13.94 12.97 -19.31
CA LEU A 214 13.99 12.12 -18.14
C LEU A 214 14.96 10.99 -18.44
N PRO A 215 15.94 10.71 -17.57
CA PRO A 215 16.80 9.54 -17.71
C PRO A 215 15.92 8.30 -17.83
N ALA A 216 16.23 7.45 -18.81
CA ALA A 216 15.57 6.16 -18.97
C ALA A 216 15.67 5.41 -17.63
N ILE A 217 14.56 5.31 -16.93
CA ILE A 217 14.45 4.42 -15.78
C ILE A 217 14.14 3.06 -16.39
N ASP A 218 15.11 2.17 -16.37
CA ASP A 218 14.89 0.74 -16.69
C ASP A 218 13.90 0.18 -15.65
N VAL A 219 12.64 0.36 -15.95
CA VAL A 219 11.58 -0.34 -15.25
C VAL A 219 11.41 -1.67 -15.99
N GLU A 220 12.05 -2.71 -15.48
CA GLU A 220 11.62 -4.06 -15.82
C GLU A 220 10.16 -4.22 -15.35
N LEU A 221 9.26 -3.87 -16.25
CA LEU A 221 7.85 -4.23 -16.17
C LEU A 221 7.81 -5.75 -16.37
N HIS A 222 7.84 -6.49 -15.28
CA HIS A 222 7.34 -7.85 -15.35
C HIS A 222 5.86 -7.74 -15.77
N PRO A 223 5.50 -8.22 -16.97
CA PRO A 223 4.11 -8.29 -17.38
C PRO A 223 3.39 -9.10 -16.31
N GLY A 224 2.32 -8.54 -15.79
CA GLY A 224 1.49 -9.19 -14.79
C GLY A 224 1.18 -10.59 -15.27
N ALA A 225 1.65 -11.58 -14.54
CA ALA A 225 1.23 -12.94 -14.73
C ALA A 225 -0.29 -12.95 -14.52
N ASN A 226 -0.99 -13.06 -15.63
CA ASN A 226 -2.40 -13.40 -15.67
C ASN A 226 -2.45 -14.87 -15.25
N THR A 227 -2.27 -15.13 -13.96
CA THR A 227 -2.49 -16.45 -13.39
C THR A 227 -3.98 -16.60 -13.21
N ASN A 228 -4.58 -17.29 -14.17
CA ASN A 228 -5.90 -17.86 -14.06
C ASN A 228 -6.00 -18.58 -12.71
N PRO A 229 -6.98 -18.29 -11.83
CA PRO A 229 -7.08 -18.90 -10.51
C PRO A 229 -7.38 -20.42 -10.55
N GLU A 230 -7.72 -20.99 -11.70
CA GLU A 230 -8.15 -22.37 -11.84
C GLU A 230 -7.05 -23.44 -11.74
N SER A 231 -5.77 -23.06 -11.81
CA SER A 231 -4.67 -24.07 -11.82
C SER A 231 -4.08 -24.40 -10.45
N LEU A 232 -4.61 -23.86 -9.34
CA LEU A 232 -4.11 -24.11 -7.98
C LEU A 232 -5.10 -24.88 -7.10
N GLU A 233 -6.29 -25.24 -7.60
CA GLU A 233 -7.27 -26.03 -6.83
C GLU A 233 -7.03 -27.54 -6.90
N GLU A 234 -6.24 -28.03 -7.84
CA GLU A 234 -6.03 -29.47 -7.99
C GLU A 234 -5.08 -30.11 -6.95
N ASP A 235 -4.26 -29.31 -6.25
CA ASP A 235 -3.30 -29.85 -5.27
C ASP A 235 -3.79 -29.79 -3.80
N LEU A 236 -5.02 -29.39 -3.55
CA LEU A 236 -5.59 -29.26 -2.20
C LEU A 236 -6.80 -30.17 -1.92
N ASN A 237 -7.04 -31.17 -2.74
CA ASN A 237 -8.02 -32.20 -2.38
C ASN A 237 -7.45 -33.12 -1.30
N PHE A 238 -7.95 -32.91 -0.10
CA PHE A 238 -7.70 -33.77 1.05
C PHE A 238 -8.66 -34.98 1.01
N GLU A 239 -8.11 -36.16 0.94
CA GLU A 239 -8.63 -37.34 1.59
C GLU A 239 -8.05 -37.47 3.01
#